data_fb01b8a99f62f9eb26f74c13f2d633be
#
_entry.id   fb01b8a99f62f9eb26f74c13f2d633be
#
_cell.length_a   1.000
_cell.length_b   1.000
_cell.length_c   1.000
_cell.angle_alpha   90.00
_cell.angle_beta   90.00
_cell.angle_gamma   90.00
#
_symmetry.space_group_name_H-M   'P 1'
#
loop_
_entity.id
_entity.type
_entity.pdbx_description
1 polymer ?
#
loop_
_entity_poly.entity_id
_entity_poly.type
_entity_poly.pdbx_seq_one_letter_code
_entity_poly.pdbx_strand_id
1 'polypeptide(L)'
;WHHVQHAEEYRQNVVVGSFLRIVRLVGIALSLFLPPLWLALVLQPHILPETLAFLGPRESGIIPLGIQFLLAEMGVELVRMATVHVPSAQSTALGFIGAFMLGEFATQVGLFASETIFYTAVAVVGTFATPSVELALAVRFFRVALIVAVTIFKLPGLLVGLAALFVLLVSSKSFGIPYMWPLIPFNFAALKDVVFRLPLPQKVLRPAVNKPKESDRTEQEIKDNKKK
;
A
#
# COMPACT_ATOMS: atom_id res chain seq x y z
N TRP A 1 -2.96 -10.89 5.80
CA TRP A 1 -1.49 -10.81 5.79
C TRP A 1 -0.85 -11.71 4.71
N HIS A 2 -1.50 -12.82 4.33
CA HIS A 2 -1.00 -13.67 3.24
C HIS A 2 -0.88 -12.94 1.91
N HIS A 3 -1.73 -11.95 1.64
CA HIS A 3 -1.70 -11.12 0.43
C HIS A 3 -0.47 -10.19 0.34
N VAL A 4 0.28 -10.02 1.43
CA VAL A 4 1.52 -9.22 1.47
C VAL A 4 2.76 -10.08 1.27
N GLN A 5 2.65 -11.40 1.47
CA GLN A 5 3.78 -12.34 1.35
C GLN A 5 3.97 -12.77 -0.11
N HIS A 6 5.22 -12.79 -0.58
CA HIS A 6 5.59 -13.24 -1.92
C HIS A 6 6.54 -14.43 -1.86
N ALA A 7 6.44 -15.33 -2.84
CA ALA A 7 7.25 -16.55 -2.88
C ALA A 7 8.76 -16.29 -2.96
N GLU A 8 9.18 -15.19 -3.58
CA GLU A 8 10.59 -14.80 -3.68
C GLU A 8 11.25 -14.55 -2.33
N GLU A 9 10.50 -14.07 -1.32
CA GLU A 9 11.04 -13.86 0.02
C GLU A 9 11.58 -15.17 0.62
N TYR A 10 10.98 -16.30 0.24
CA TYR A 10 11.38 -17.62 0.75
C TYR A 10 12.57 -18.22 0.01
N ARG A 11 12.92 -17.72 -1.17
CA ARG A 11 14.10 -18.14 -1.94
C ARG A 11 15.36 -17.41 -1.50
N GLN A 12 15.24 -16.21 -0.94
CA GLN A 12 16.36 -15.37 -0.53
C GLN A 12 16.82 -15.68 0.91
N ASN A 13 17.97 -15.13 1.30
CA ASN A 13 18.43 -15.16 2.69
C ASN A 13 17.39 -14.47 3.61
N VAL A 14 17.34 -14.88 4.88
CA VAL A 14 16.39 -14.36 5.90
C VAL A 14 16.45 -12.84 6.03
N VAL A 15 17.66 -12.27 6.00
CA VAL A 15 17.87 -10.82 6.09
C VAL A 15 17.29 -10.11 4.88
N VAL A 16 17.61 -10.58 3.67
CA VAL A 16 17.12 -10.00 2.41
C VAL A 16 15.60 -10.16 2.31
N GLY A 17 15.05 -11.32 2.67
CA GLY A 17 13.60 -11.56 2.68
C GLY A 17 12.86 -10.64 3.66
N SER A 18 13.43 -10.36 4.84
CA SER A 18 12.86 -9.41 5.80
C SER A 18 12.92 -7.99 5.28
N PHE A 19 14.03 -7.58 4.66
CA PHE A 19 14.18 -6.27 4.04
C PHE A 19 13.15 -6.06 2.92
N LEU A 20 13.00 -7.00 1.99
CA LEU A 20 12.01 -6.92 0.91
C LEU A 20 10.58 -6.78 1.45
N ARG A 21 10.27 -7.47 2.55
CA ARG A 21 8.97 -7.38 3.22
C ARG A 21 8.71 -5.99 3.81
N ILE A 22 9.71 -5.39 4.48
CA ILE A 22 9.61 -4.03 5.01
C ILE A 22 9.41 -3.03 3.87
N VAL A 23 10.22 -3.11 2.81
CA VAL A 23 10.08 -2.23 1.63
C VAL A 23 8.67 -2.32 1.04
N ARG A 24 8.11 -3.52 0.96
CA ARG A 24 6.76 -3.72 0.45
C ARG A 24 5.70 -3.11 1.37
N LEU A 25 5.79 -3.33 2.68
CA LEU A 25 4.88 -2.71 3.64
C LEU A 25 4.92 -1.19 3.58
N VAL A 26 6.13 -0.61 3.48
CA VAL A 26 6.31 0.84 3.28
C VAL A 26 5.71 1.28 1.95
N GLY A 27 5.92 0.54 0.86
CA GLY A 27 5.33 0.84 -0.45
C GLY A 27 3.80 0.87 -0.42
N ILE A 28 3.17 -0.11 0.22
CA ILE A 28 1.70 -0.16 0.40
C ILE A 28 1.23 1.04 1.24
N ALA A 29 1.92 1.35 2.33
CA ALA A 29 1.56 2.49 3.18
C ALA A 29 1.70 3.82 2.44
N LEU A 30 2.80 4.04 1.71
CA LEU A 30 2.99 5.22 0.88
C LEU A 30 1.92 5.31 -0.21
N SER A 31 1.61 4.19 -0.86
CA SER A 31 0.56 4.15 -1.88
C SER A 31 -0.81 4.57 -1.34
N LEU A 32 -1.17 4.15 -0.14
CA LEU A 32 -2.49 4.45 0.43
C LEU A 32 -2.57 5.85 1.04
N PHE A 33 -1.55 6.24 1.82
CA PHE A 33 -1.64 7.40 2.70
C PHE A 33 -0.98 8.66 2.14
N LEU A 34 0.07 8.54 1.32
CA LEU A 34 0.88 9.69 0.94
C LEU A 34 0.10 10.75 0.15
N PRO A 35 -0.64 10.45 -0.93
CA PRO A 35 -1.40 11.46 -1.67
C PRO A 35 -2.49 12.16 -0.84
N PRO A 36 -3.39 11.45 -0.12
CA PRO A 36 -4.42 12.12 0.65
C PRO A 36 -3.86 12.87 1.87
N LEU A 37 -2.76 12.39 2.47
CA LEU A 37 -2.09 13.10 3.56
C LEU A 37 -1.48 14.41 3.08
N TRP A 38 -0.71 14.38 1.99
CA TRP A 38 -0.14 15.59 1.40
C TRP A 38 -1.22 16.59 1.01
N LEU A 39 -2.27 16.13 0.34
CA LEU A 39 -3.41 16.97 -0.03
C LEU A 39 -4.06 17.62 1.20
N ALA A 40 -4.28 16.87 2.29
CA ALA A 40 -4.87 17.41 3.51
C ALA A 40 -4.01 18.50 4.16
N LEU A 41 -2.69 18.32 4.14
CA LEU A 41 -1.74 19.30 4.67
C LEU A 41 -1.71 20.58 3.83
N VAL A 42 -1.65 20.46 2.52
CA VAL A 42 -1.56 21.62 1.61
C VAL A 42 -2.86 22.43 1.56
N LEU A 43 -4.01 21.78 1.69
CA LEU A 43 -5.30 22.49 1.74
C LEU A 43 -5.50 23.28 3.05
N GLN A 44 -4.62 23.11 4.04
CA GLN A 44 -4.67 23.82 5.33
C GLN A 44 -3.28 24.32 5.76
N PRO A 45 -2.71 25.31 5.05
CA PRO A 45 -1.34 25.76 5.28
C PRO A 45 -1.09 26.31 6.70
N HIS A 46 -2.13 26.76 7.40
CA HIS A 46 -2.04 27.23 8.80
C HIS A 46 -1.74 26.11 9.82
N ILE A 47 -1.87 24.86 9.43
CA ILE A 47 -1.53 23.71 10.29
C ILE A 47 -0.07 23.30 10.08
N LEU A 48 0.52 23.62 8.92
CA LEU A 48 1.90 23.32 8.65
C LEU A 48 2.84 24.25 9.44
N PRO A 49 3.80 23.68 10.20
CA PRO A 49 4.89 24.48 10.75
C PRO A 49 5.70 25.12 9.61
N GLU A 50 6.28 26.29 9.85
CA GLU A 50 7.11 26.98 8.85
C GLU A 50 8.27 26.12 8.33
N THR A 51 8.81 25.24 9.17
CA THR A 51 9.85 24.27 8.81
C THR A 51 9.43 23.27 7.74
N LEU A 52 8.12 23.03 7.57
CA LEU A 52 7.55 22.13 6.56
C LEU A 52 6.89 22.87 5.39
N ALA A 53 7.02 24.20 5.32
CA ALA A 53 6.45 25.00 4.24
C ALA A 53 6.93 24.58 2.84
N PHE A 54 8.11 23.94 2.75
CA PHE A 54 8.65 23.39 1.50
C PHE A 54 7.81 22.24 0.92
N LEU A 55 6.92 21.62 1.72
CA LEU A 55 6.00 20.57 1.25
C LEU A 55 4.83 21.13 0.44
N GLY A 56 4.57 22.44 0.52
CA GLY A 56 3.53 23.10 -0.28
C GLY A 56 3.87 23.05 -1.79
N PRO A 57 2.86 23.17 -2.65
CA PRO A 57 3.10 23.26 -4.09
C PRO A 57 3.85 24.56 -4.39
N ARG A 58 4.88 24.48 -5.22
CA ARG A 58 5.65 25.66 -5.68
C ARG A 58 4.81 26.51 -6.60
N GLU A 59 4.03 25.87 -7.47
CA GLU A 59 3.08 26.52 -8.38
C GLU A 59 1.75 25.77 -8.25
N SER A 60 0.71 26.50 -7.91
CA SER A 60 -0.65 25.96 -7.94
C SER A 60 -1.09 25.88 -9.40
N GLY A 61 -1.37 24.67 -9.89
CA GLY A 61 -1.97 24.51 -11.22
C GLY A 61 -3.34 25.23 -11.30
N ILE A 62 -3.83 25.44 -12.52
CA ILE A 62 -5.14 26.05 -12.79
C ILE A 62 -6.27 25.20 -12.19
N ILE A 63 -6.11 23.88 -12.22
CA ILE A 63 -7.09 22.91 -11.70
C ILE A 63 -6.91 22.79 -10.18
N PRO A 64 -8.00 22.75 -9.37
CA PRO A 64 -7.91 22.49 -7.95
C PRO A 64 -7.18 21.17 -7.62
N LEU A 65 -6.27 21.17 -6.64
CA LEU A 65 -5.37 20.05 -6.32
C LEU A 65 -6.09 18.70 -6.15
N GLY A 66 -7.23 18.67 -5.48
CA GLY A 66 -7.99 17.43 -5.30
C GLY A 66 -8.48 16.86 -6.63
N ILE A 67 -8.90 17.69 -7.57
CA ILE A 67 -9.32 17.28 -8.91
C ILE A 67 -8.12 16.80 -9.73
N GLN A 68 -6.95 17.45 -9.57
CA GLN A 68 -5.71 17.01 -10.22
C GLN A 68 -5.40 15.57 -9.84
N PHE A 69 -5.45 15.24 -8.52
CA PHE A 69 -5.22 13.86 -8.06
C PHE A 69 -6.22 12.87 -8.65
N LEU A 70 -7.51 13.21 -8.68
CA LEU A 70 -8.54 12.34 -9.25
C LEU A 70 -8.33 12.08 -10.75
N LEU A 71 -7.96 13.11 -11.49
CA LEU A 71 -7.65 12.99 -12.92
C LEU A 71 -6.37 12.17 -13.14
N ALA A 72 -5.33 12.37 -12.31
CA ALA A 72 -4.10 11.58 -12.38
C ALA A 72 -4.37 10.10 -12.07
N GLU A 73 -5.15 9.78 -11.05
CA GLU A 73 -5.55 8.41 -10.71
C GLU A 73 -6.35 7.76 -11.85
N MET A 74 -7.28 8.51 -12.47
CA MET A 74 -8.03 8.04 -13.64
C MET A 74 -7.10 7.76 -14.82
N GLY A 75 -6.14 8.63 -15.08
CA GLY A 75 -5.13 8.43 -16.13
C GLY A 75 -4.30 7.16 -15.91
N VAL A 76 -3.82 6.94 -14.68
CA VAL A 76 -3.09 5.73 -14.31
C VAL A 76 -3.96 4.47 -14.52
N GLU A 77 -5.24 4.51 -14.15
CA GLU A 77 -6.15 3.37 -14.32
C GLU A 77 -6.42 3.07 -15.79
N LEU A 78 -6.55 4.09 -16.63
CA LEU A 78 -6.69 3.92 -18.08
C LEU A 78 -5.45 3.27 -18.70
N VAL A 79 -4.24 3.70 -18.32
CA VAL A 79 -2.98 3.06 -18.76
C VAL A 79 -2.92 1.60 -18.32
N ARG A 80 -3.30 1.31 -17.08
CA ARG A 80 -3.37 -0.06 -16.59
C ARG A 80 -4.35 -0.92 -17.37
N MET A 81 -5.55 -0.42 -17.63
CA MET A 81 -6.54 -1.13 -18.45
C MET A 81 -6.02 -1.42 -19.85
N ALA A 82 -5.38 -0.44 -20.49
CA ALA A 82 -4.79 -0.62 -21.80
C ALA A 82 -3.73 -1.72 -21.83
N THR A 83 -2.87 -1.81 -20.80
CA THR A 83 -1.82 -2.83 -20.72
C THR A 83 -2.37 -4.25 -20.44
N VAL A 84 -3.50 -4.36 -19.76
CA VAL A 84 -4.14 -5.67 -19.49
C VAL A 84 -4.80 -6.23 -20.75
N HIS A 85 -5.45 -5.37 -21.56
CA HIS A 85 -6.19 -5.81 -22.73
C HIS A 85 -5.29 -6.09 -23.94
N VAL A 86 -4.13 -5.47 -24.02
CA VAL A 86 -3.17 -5.65 -25.12
C VAL A 86 -1.78 -5.95 -24.54
N PRO A 87 -1.51 -7.19 -24.12
CA PRO A 87 -0.25 -7.56 -23.48
C PRO A 87 0.88 -7.71 -24.53
N SER A 88 1.22 -6.63 -25.23
CA SER A 88 2.38 -6.59 -26.10
C SER A 88 3.40 -5.58 -25.58
N ALA A 89 4.69 -5.85 -25.83
CA ALA A 89 5.76 -4.93 -25.46
C ALA A 89 5.55 -3.53 -26.08
N GLN A 90 4.98 -3.47 -27.26
CA GLN A 90 4.68 -2.22 -27.96
C GLN A 90 3.56 -1.42 -27.26
N SER A 91 2.48 -2.07 -26.83
CA SER A 91 1.38 -1.42 -26.11
C SER A 91 1.81 -0.88 -24.77
N THR A 92 2.67 -1.62 -24.05
CA THR A 92 3.26 -1.17 -22.79
C THR A 92 4.14 0.06 -23.01
N ALA A 93 4.97 0.06 -24.06
CA ALA A 93 5.81 1.21 -24.40
C ALA A 93 4.98 2.45 -24.78
N LEU A 94 3.94 2.27 -25.62
CA LEU A 94 3.04 3.37 -26.03
C LEU A 94 2.25 3.91 -24.82
N GLY A 95 1.77 3.04 -23.94
CA GLY A 95 1.10 3.45 -22.70
C GLY A 95 2.01 4.27 -21.79
N PHE A 96 3.28 3.85 -21.64
CA PHE A 96 4.28 4.56 -20.86
C PHE A 96 4.60 5.94 -21.45
N ILE A 97 4.83 6.01 -22.78
CA ILE A 97 5.09 7.26 -23.49
C ILE A 97 3.89 8.20 -23.36
N GLY A 98 2.67 7.69 -23.55
CA GLY A 98 1.46 8.48 -23.42
C GLY A 98 1.28 9.05 -22.01
N ALA A 99 1.48 8.24 -20.97
CA ALA A 99 1.40 8.69 -19.58
C ALA A 99 2.47 9.75 -19.25
N PHE A 100 3.71 9.52 -19.71
CA PHE A 100 4.81 10.47 -19.51
C PHE A 100 4.52 11.81 -20.21
N MET A 101 4.15 11.79 -21.48
CA MET A 101 3.81 13.01 -22.22
C MET A 101 2.65 13.76 -21.60
N LEU A 102 1.57 13.06 -21.21
CA LEU A 102 0.43 13.71 -20.55
C LEU A 102 0.82 14.37 -19.24
N GLY A 103 1.65 13.71 -18.41
CA GLY A 103 2.14 14.27 -17.17
C GLY A 103 3.04 15.50 -17.38
N GLU A 104 3.97 15.43 -18.32
CA GLU A 104 4.89 16.52 -18.64
C GLU A 104 4.15 17.72 -19.23
N PHE A 105 3.28 17.52 -20.23
CA PHE A 105 2.48 18.60 -20.79
C PHE A 105 1.55 19.25 -19.76
N ALA A 106 0.90 18.44 -18.92
CA ALA A 106 0.00 18.97 -17.90
C ALA A 106 0.70 19.91 -16.90
N THR A 107 1.97 19.63 -16.58
CA THR A 107 2.79 20.48 -15.71
C THR A 107 3.34 21.69 -16.46
N GLN A 108 3.84 21.53 -17.69
CA GLN A 108 4.39 22.63 -18.50
C GLN A 108 3.36 23.69 -18.85
N VAL A 109 2.13 23.28 -19.12
CA VAL A 109 1.00 24.21 -19.40
C VAL A 109 0.42 24.81 -18.12
N GLY A 110 0.89 24.39 -16.94
CA GLY A 110 0.41 24.89 -15.66
C GLY A 110 -0.98 24.38 -15.27
N LEU A 111 -1.46 23.29 -15.85
CA LEU A 111 -2.72 22.66 -15.47
C LEU A 111 -2.59 21.93 -14.14
N PHE A 112 -1.49 21.19 -13.95
CA PHE A 112 -1.18 20.41 -12.75
C PHE A 112 0.02 20.99 -12.01
N ALA A 113 -0.02 20.90 -10.68
CA ALA A 113 1.15 21.07 -9.84
C ALA A 113 2.11 19.87 -10.03
N SER A 114 3.41 20.12 -10.15
CA SER A 114 4.43 19.07 -10.32
C SER A 114 4.42 18.07 -9.16
N GLU A 115 4.13 18.55 -7.96
CA GLU A 115 4.03 17.75 -6.75
C GLU A 115 2.86 16.74 -6.82
N THR A 116 1.73 17.10 -7.44
CA THR A 116 0.62 16.17 -7.64
C THR A 116 1.04 14.97 -8.48
N ILE A 117 1.75 15.23 -9.59
CA ILE A 117 2.28 14.15 -10.45
C ILE A 117 3.30 13.30 -9.69
N PHE A 118 4.22 13.95 -8.95
CA PHE A 118 5.23 13.25 -8.15
C PHE A 118 4.61 12.31 -7.11
N TYR A 119 3.69 12.80 -6.27
CA TYR A 119 3.06 11.98 -5.23
C TYR A 119 2.16 10.88 -5.80
N THR A 120 1.50 11.13 -6.92
CA THR A 120 0.76 10.09 -7.65
C THR A 120 1.71 9.02 -8.17
N ALA A 121 2.85 9.39 -8.75
CA ALA A 121 3.85 8.44 -9.24
C ALA A 121 4.40 7.56 -8.10
N VAL A 122 4.76 8.14 -6.95
CA VAL A 122 5.20 7.39 -5.77
C VAL A 122 4.13 6.39 -5.31
N ALA A 123 2.86 6.82 -5.28
CA ALA A 123 1.75 5.95 -4.91
C ALA A 123 1.54 4.78 -5.89
N VAL A 124 1.70 5.04 -7.19
CA VAL A 124 1.62 4.01 -8.23
C VAL A 124 2.74 2.99 -8.09
N VAL A 125 3.99 3.45 -7.89
CA VAL A 125 5.15 2.55 -7.64
C VAL A 125 4.90 1.70 -6.40
N GLY A 126 4.38 2.29 -5.31
CA GLY A 126 4.00 1.55 -4.11
C GLY A 126 2.91 0.49 -4.37
N THR A 127 1.98 0.77 -5.27
CA THR A 127 0.95 -0.20 -5.69
C THR A 127 1.58 -1.39 -6.43
N PHE A 128 2.58 -1.18 -7.28
CA PHE A 128 3.29 -2.26 -7.97
C PHE A 128 4.10 -3.16 -7.03
N ALA A 129 4.50 -2.66 -5.86
CA ALA A 129 5.14 -3.47 -4.84
C ALA A 129 4.17 -4.47 -4.16
N THR A 130 2.86 -4.33 -4.40
CA THR A 130 1.83 -5.20 -3.80
C THR A 130 1.72 -6.51 -4.58
N PRO A 131 1.94 -7.69 -3.95
CA PRO A 131 1.98 -8.97 -4.68
C PRO A 131 0.60 -9.48 -5.10
N SER A 132 -0.46 -9.07 -4.41
CA SER A 132 -1.85 -9.48 -4.72
C SER A 132 -2.58 -8.38 -5.47
N VAL A 133 -3.21 -8.76 -6.58
CA VAL A 133 -4.00 -7.84 -7.41
C VAL A 133 -5.20 -7.30 -6.64
N GLU A 134 -5.84 -8.14 -5.80
CA GLU A 134 -6.99 -7.78 -4.99
C GLU A 134 -6.62 -6.71 -3.95
N LEU A 135 -5.48 -6.89 -3.26
CA LEU A 135 -4.98 -5.90 -2.31
C LEU A 135 -4.60 -4.60 -3.02
N ALA A 136 -3.96 -4.67 -4.19
CA ALA A 136 -3.61 -3.51 -4.99
C ALA A 136 -4.85 -2.72 -5.44
N LEU A 137 -5.94 -3.43 -5.81
CA LEU A 137 -7.22 -2.81 -6.14
C LEU A 137 -7.87 -2.15 -4.92
N ALA A 138 -7.88 -2.84 -3.77
CA ALA A 138 -8.41 -2.30 -2.53
C ALA A 138 -7.67 -1.03 -2.10
N VAL A 139 -6.32 -1.05 -2.11
CA VAL A 139 -5.49 0.12 -1.78
C VAL A 139 -5.82 1.32 -2.67
N ARG A 140 -5.96 1.11 -3.98
CA ARG A 140 -6.34 2.19 -4.91
C ARG A 140 -7.73 2.73 -4.64
N PHE A 141 -8.71 1.85 -4.45
CA PHE A 141 -10.08 2.25 -4.15
C PHE A 141 -10.15 3.11 -2.88
N PHE A 142 -9.50 2.67 -1.81
CA PHE A 142 -9.45 3.43 -0.56
C PHE A 142 -8.66 4.72 -0.69
N ARG A 143 -7.57 4.75 -1.47
CA ARG A 143 -6.83 5.98 -1.77
C ARG A 143 -7.72 7.00 -2.46
N VAL A 144 -8.42 6.62 -3.52
CA VAL A 144 -9.35 7.51 -4.22
C VAL A 144 -10.46 8.01 -3.29
N ALA A 145 -11.05 7.13 -2.48
CA ALA A 145 -12.07 7.52 -1.50
C ALA A 145 -11.53 8.53 -0.48
N LEU A 146 -10.29 8.34 0.01
CA LEU A 146 -9.64 9.30 0.91
C LEU A 146 -9.35 10.64 0.22
N ILE A 147 -8.88 10.64 -1.03
CA ILE A 147 -8.66 11.86 -1.82
C ILE A 147 -9.97 12.63 -1.98
N VAL A 148 -11.08 11.97 -2.30
CA VAL A 148 -12.41 12.59 -2.39
C VAL A 148 -12.82 13.20 -1.05
N ALA A 149 -12.70 12.44 0.04
CA ALA A 149 -13.05 12.90 1.37
C ALA A 149 -12.22 14.13 1.78
N VAL A 150 -10.91 14.12 1.49
CA VAL A 150 -10.02 15.26 1.76
C VAL A 150 -10.33 16.47 0.87
N THR A 151 -10.66 16.25 -0.39
CA THR A 151 -11.01 17.33 -1.30
C THR A 151 -12.24 18.11 -0.80
N ILE A 152 -13.23 17.41 -0.24
CA ILE A 152 -14.48 17.99 0.23
C ILE A 152 -14.33 18.55 1.66
N PHE A 153 -13.78 17.74 2.58
CA PHE A 153 -13.77 18.04 4.01
C PHE A 153 -12.37 18.39 4.55
N LYS A 154 -11.33 18.46 3.70
CA LYS A 154 -9.94 18.75 4.10
C LYS A 154 -9.44 17.75 5.16
N LEU A 155 -8.73 18.22 6.20
CA LEU A 155 -8.19 17.38 7.27
C LEU A 155 -9.25 16.56 8.03
N PRO A 156 -10.41 17.11 8.43
CA PRO A 156 -11.51 16.31 8.97
C PRO A 156 -11.91 15.15 8.07
N GLY A 157 -11.91 15.34 6.74
CA GLY A 157 -12.18 14.28 5.77
C GLY A 157 -11.16 13.14 5.81
N LEU A 158 -9.87 13.49 5.99
CA LEU A 158 -8.82 12.49 6.18
C LEU A 158 -9.05 11.69 7.46
N LEU A 159 -9.29 12.37 8.58
CA LEU A 159 -9.48 11.71 9.88
C LEU A 159 -10.69 10.78 9.89
N VAL A 160 -11.83 11.26 9.39
CA VAL A 160 -13.06 10.45 9.28
C VAL A 160 -12.86 9.29 8.30
N GLY A 161 -12.23 9.53 7.15
CA GLY A 161 -11.92 8.50 6.17
C GLY A 161 -11.00 7.40 6.71
N LEU A 162 -9.96 7.78 7.46
CA LEU A 162 -9.07 6.83 8.13
C LEU A 162 -9.78 6.05 9.24
N ALA A 163 -10.62 6.72 10.03
CA ALA A 163 -11.44 6.06 11.06
C ALA A 163 -12.42 5.05 10.43
N ALA A 164 -13.09 5.43 9.34
CA ALA A 164 -13.99 4.54 8.61
C ALA A 164 -13.25 3.33 8.03
N LEU A 165 -12.07 3.55 7.43
CA LEU A 165 -11.22 2.47 6.93
C LEU A 165 -10.79 1.53 8.07
N PHE A 166 -10.37 2.08 9.21
CA PHE A 166 -9.99 1.29 10.37
C PHE A 166 -11.16 0.44 10.90
N VAL A 167 -12.33 1.04 11.07
CA VAL A 167 -13.55 0.33 11.50
C VAL A 167 -13.90 -0.78 10.51
N LEU A 168 -13.83 -0.51 9.20
CA LEU A 168 -14.08 -1.50 8.16
C LEU A 168 -13.12 -2.69 8.27
N LEU A 169 -11.82 -2.43 8.45
CA LEU A 169 -10.80 -3.48 8.60
C LEU A 169 -11.00 -4.32 9.87
N VAL A 170 -11.38 -3.69 10.99
CA VAL A 170 -11.64 -4.38 12.26
C VAL A 170 -12.93 -5.21 12.19
N SER A 171 -13.97 -4.69 11.52
CA SER A 171 -15.25 -5.38 11.37
C SER A 171 -15.19 -6.54 10.38
N SER A 172 -14.25 -6.50 9.45
CA SER A 172 -14.12 -7.51 8.39
C SER A 172 -13.57 -8.81 8.95
N LYS A 173 -14.22 -9.92 8.56
CA LYS A 173 -13.78 -11.28 8.88
C LYS A 173 -13.56 -12.04 7.58
N SER A 174 -12.50 -12.82 7.50
CA SER A 174 -12.22 -13.73 6.39
C SER A 174 -12.13 -15.15 6.94
N PHE A 175 -13.00 -16.04 6.48
CA PHE A 175 -13.10 -17.44 6.96
C PHE A 175 -13.20 -17.56 8.49
N GLY A 176 -13.95 -16.65 9.14
CA GLY A 176 -14.13 -16.63 10.60
C GLY A 176 -12.96 -16.01 11.39
N ILE A 177 -11.89 -15.57 10.72
CA ILE A 177 -10.71 -14.94 11.32
C ILE A 177 -10.84 -13.42 11.15
N PRO A 178 -10.58 -12.60 12.21
CA PRO A 178 -10.53 -11.16 12.07
C PRO A 178 -9.47 -10.73 11.04
N TYR A 179 -9.81 -9.84 10.11
CA TYR A 179 -8.89 -9.38 9.06
C TYR A 179 -7.64 -8.69 9.65
N MET A 180 -7.81 -7.97 10.76
CA MET A 180 -6.72 -7.25 11.44
C MET A 180 -5.84 -8.16 12.32
N TRP A 181 -6.10 -9.48 12.39
CA TRP A 181 -5.16 -10.37 13.09
C TRP A 181 -3.77 -10.28 12.42
N PRO A 182 -2.64 -10.20 13.16
CA PRO A 182 -2.43 -10.30 14.59
C PRO A 182 -2.43 -8.96 15.36
N LEU A 183 -2.89 -7.87 14.74
CA LEU A 183 -3.01 -6.58 15.41
C LEU A 183 -4.21 -6.56 16.36
N ILE A 184 -5.33 -7.14 15.94
CA ILE A 184 -6.55 -7.23 16.74
C ILE A 184 -7.15 -8.64 16.57
N PRO A 185 -7.17 -9.50 17.64
CA PRO A 185 -6.51 -9.33 18.92
C PRO A 185 -4.98 -9.32 18.83
N PHE A 186 -4.32 -8.54 19.70
CA PHE A 186 -2.88 -8.31 19.63
C PHE A 186 -2.09 -9.57 19.98
N ASN A 187 -1.21 -9.99 19.06
CA ASN A 187 -0.28 -11.10 19.27
C ASN A 187 1.12 -10.70 18.78
N PHE A 188 2.00 -10.34 19.71
CA PHE A 188 3.34 -9.84 19.39
C PHE A 188 4.20 -10.86 18.64
N ALA A 189 4.15 -12.14 19.02
CA ALA A 189 4.93 -13.19 18.36
C ALA A 189 4.52 -13.34 16.89
N ALA A 190 3.21 -13.37 16.62
CA ALA A 190 2.69 -13.45 15.27
C ALA A 190 2.95 -12.16 14.47
N LEU A 191 2.90 -10.98 15.12
CA LEU A 191 3.23 -9.71 14.47
C LEU A 191 4.70 -9.65 14.06
N LYS A 192 5.60 -10.12 14.91
CA LYS A 192 7.03 -10.26 14.59
C LYS A 192 7.24 -11.17 13.37
N ASP A 193 6.52 -12.28 13.28
CA ASP A 193 6.56 -13.19 12.13
C ASP A 193 6.01 -12.58 10.83
N VAL A 194 5.11 -11.62 10.95
CA VAL A 194 4.55 -10.87 9.81
C VAL A 194 5.56 -9.85 9.29
N VAL A 195 6.26 -9.13 10.17
CA VAL A 195 7.21 -8.08 9.80
C VAL A 195 8.58 -8.66 9.44
N PHE A 196 9.08 -9.59 10.26
CA PHE A 196 10.38 -10.23 10.06
C PHE A 196 10.21 -11.69 9.65
N ARG A 197 10.99 -12.11 8.68
CA ARG A 197 11.04 -13.51 8.30
C ARG A 197 11.88 -14.31 9.30
N LEU A 198 11.29 -15.31 9.94
CA LEU A 198 12.06 -16.28 10.69
C LEU A 198 12.61 -17.40 9.79
N PRO A 199 13.82 -17.94 10.06
CA PRO A 199 14.34 -19.13 9.39
C PRO A 199 13.36 -20.30 9.54
N LEU A 200 13.18 -21.09 8.47
CA LEU A 200 12.30 -22.26 8.49
C LEU A 200 12.57 -23.24 9.63
N PRO A 201 13.85 -23.54 10.02
CA PRO A 201 14.13 -24.40 11.16
C PRO A 201 13.64 -23.89 12.50
N GLN A 202 13.46 -22.55 12.65
CA GLN A 202 12.97 -21.93 13.88
C GLN A 202 11.44 -21.79 13.93
N LYS A 203 10.74 -22.08 12.85
CA LYS A 203 9.27 -22.14 12.81
C LYS A 203 8.74 -23.47 13.31
N VAL A 204 8.95 -23.74 14.57
CA VAL A 204 8.50 -24.98 15.25
C VAL A 204 6.99 -24.99 15.48
N LEU A 205 6.38 -23.82 15.64
CA LEU A 205 4.95 -23.68 15.94
C LEU A 205 4.08 -23.57 14.68
N ARG A 206 2.93 -24.24 14.70
CA ARG A 206 1.87 -24.04 13.72
C ARG A 206 1.21 -22.67 13.93
N PRO A 207 0.73 -21.99 12.86
CA PRO A 207 0.09 -20.69 13.01
C PRO A 207 -1.11 -20.77 13.98
N ALA A 208 -1.09 -19.98 15.04
CA ALA A 208 -2.14 -19.93 16.07
C ALA A 208 -3.54 -19.58 15.50
N VAL A 209 -3.56 -18.93 14.32
CA VAL A 209 -4.78 -18.59 13.56
C VAL A 209 -5.65 -19.81 13.26
N ASN A 210 -5.03 -20.93 12.93
CA ASN A 210 -5.75 -22.15 12.51
C ASN A 210 -6.25 -22.99 13.69
N LYS A 211 -6.08 -22.52 14.95
CA LYS A 211 -6.43 -23.27 16.18
C LYS A 211 -6.03 -24.75 16.06
N PRO A 212 -4.75 -25.06 15.76
CA PRO A 212 -4.32 -26.42 15.50
C PRO A 212 -4.53 -27.27 16.77
N LYS A 213 -4.99 -28.52 16.61
CA LYS A 213 -5.11 -29.47 17.72
C LYS A 213 -3.77 -29.76 18.38
N GLU A 214 -2.67 -29.69 17.60
CA GLU A 214 -1.28 -29.81 18.04
C GLU A 214 -0.52 -28.55 17.63
N SER A 215 0.13 -27.89 18.60
CA SER A 215 0.84 -26.62 18.39
C SER A 215 2.18 -26.80 17.69
N ASP A 216 2.82 -27.98 17.79
CA ASP A 216 4.15 -28.23 17.26
C ASP A 216 4.10 -28.88 15.87
N ARG A 217 5.01 -28.44 14.99
CA ARG A 217 5.21 -29.01 13.66
C ARG A 217 6.10 -30.26 13.67
N THR A 218 6.98 -30.39 14.69
CA THR A 218 8.13 -31.29 14.68
C THR A 218 8.08 -32.34 15.79
N GLU A 219 6.93 -32.53 16.46
CA GLU A 219 6.83 -33.46 17.60
C GLU A 219 7.16 -34.93 17.25
N GLN A 220 7.00 -35.33 16.01
CA GLN A 220 7.34 -36.69 15.60
C GLN A 220 8.84 -36.93 15.43
N GLU A 221 9.61 -35.98 14.88
CA GLU A 221 11.05 -36.14 14.67
C GLU A 221 11.87 -36.10 15.97
N ILE A 222 11.42 -35.29 16.94
CA ILE A 222 12.13 -35.16 18.24
C ILE A 222 11.90 -36.39 19.11
N LYS A 223 10.74 -37.04 19.04
CA LYS A 223 10.47 -38.28 19.78
C LYS A 223 11.26 -39.49 19.23
N ASP A 224 11.47 -39.51 17.92
CA ASP A 224 12.27 -40.61 17.30
C ASP A 224 13.77 -40.46 17.56
N ASN A 225 14.31 -39.24 17.62
CA ASN A 225 15.71 -39.00 17.96
C ASN A 225 16.03 -39.18 19.47
N LYS A 226 15.04 -39.14 20.37
CA LYS A 226 15.23 -39.45 21.78
C LYS A 226 15.10 -40.95 22.12
N LYS A 227 14.70 -41.78 21.13
CA LYS A 227 14.60 -43.25 21.28
C LYS A 227 15.77 -44.02 20.62
N LYS A 228 16.71 -43.30 19.97
CA LYS A 228 18.00 -43.81 19.54
C LYS A 228 19.08 -43.30 20.47
#